data_60a936a7627a7a293f33532014f1c074
#
_entry.id   60a936a7627a7a293f33532014f1c074
#
_cell.length_a   1.000
_cell.length_b   1.000
_cell.length_c   1.000
_cell.angle_alpha   90.00
_cell.angle_beta   90.00
_cell.angle_gamma   90.00
#
_symmetry.space_group_name_H-M   'P 1'
#
loop_
_entity.id
_entity.type
_entity.pdbx_description
1 polymer ?
#
loop_
_entity_poly.entity_id
_entity_poly.type
_entity_poly.pdbx_seq_one_letter_code
_entity_poly.pdbx_strand_id
1 'polypeptide(L)'
;KFNRTMKKFFLFLSLCLLALSFADDVAAQQKKPRIGIAGIQIENSVFMPNRQPIVGRPLTLPDYLSPDSAMGQAATWLPSLMGRGGGRGPVTRESYDAFVNEALDIIKANMPYDAFWFYNHGACSVEGVADPEGEFMEKVRSLIGNDVLITTTMDLHGNASWLVALNSDLITTYRKAPHDDSRESHRRGVVNLLDRLASGKGRPAYKAWVAVPVLLSGEWSSTRAEPAKSLYAMVPEVEAMPGVIDAGIWIGYVWGDDRRNQGVVMVYGDDKAQVEAGAKKLAQKFWDVRRQFTLEAPGYPLEKCLDLAIASNKKPFFISDMGDNPGGGGSGEVTWTLARVLKRPELQSADGKKLLYCSIPGDEMVEAARKAGVGGHAEGYVGAMTDNSYEPPVWLSGTVMYVSPVQDQTSDNSQYRRRSNIAIIETGSIYIVVGTSSPTPNLEGTGIDPREMDIVMVKQGYLVNQWYNMKADWVMALTRGGVDQDFQNIPYKNIIRPMFPLDPDMPDPELNVIFVPSAKHLYGR
;
A
#
# COMPACT_ATOMS: atom_id res chain seq x y z
N LYS A 1 -63.73 -42.52 -27.22
CA LYS A 1 -62.26 -42.81 -27.12
C LYS A 1 -61.37 -41.56 -27.13
N PHE A 2 -61.87 -40.46 -27.63
CA PHE A 2 -61.08 -39.21 -27.76
C PHE A 2 -60.87 -38.47 -26.42
N ASN A 3 -61.72 -38.64 -25.44
CA ASN A 3 -61.75 -37.85 -24.20
C ASN A 3 -60.76 -38.39 -23.10
N ARG A 4 -60.25 -39.59 -23.27
CA ARG A 4 -59.34 -40.22 -22.28
C ARG A 4 -57.88 -39.89 -22.54
N THR A 5 -57.52 -39.64 -23.80
CA THR A 5 -56.14 -39.27 -24.22
C THR A 5 -55.85 -37.81 -23.92
N MET A 6 -56.82 -36.91 -24.16
CA MET A 6 -56.68 -35.49 -23.80
C MET A 6 -56.54 -35.26 -22.29
N LYS A 7 -57.27 -35.98 -21.44
CA LYS A 7 -57.12 -35.88 -19.98
C LYS A 7 -55.75 -36.31 -19.50
N LYS A 8 -55.15 -37.32 -20.15
CA LYS A 8 -53.78 -37.76 -19.81
C LYS A 8 -52.73 -36.75 -20.28
N PHE A 9 -52.95 -36.09 -21.42
CA PHE A 9 -52.05 -35.08 -21.94
C PHE A 9 -52.07 -33.81 -21.06
N PHE A 10 -53.23 -33.36 -20.61
CA PHE A 10 -53.36 -32.24 -19.69
C PHE A 10 -52.80 -32.55 -18.29
N LEU A 11 -52.95 -33.79 -17.82
CA LEU A 11 -52.36 -34.21 -16.53
C LEU A 11 -50.84 -34.29 -16.61
N PHE A 12 -50.27 -34.73 -17.74
CA PHE A 12 -48.83 -34.76 -17.99
C PHE A 12 -48.22 -33.37 -18.13
N LEU A 13 -48.93 -32.47 -18.87
CA LEU A 13 -48.52 -31.06 -19.01
C LEU A 13 -48.56 -30.32 -17.65
N SER A 14 -49.59 -30.58 -16.85
CA SER A 14 -49.71 -30.01 -15.50
C SER A 14 -48.63 -30.52 -14.52
N LEU A 15 -48.25 -31.81 -14.62
CA LEU A 15 -47.16 -32.38 -13.84
C LEU A 15 -45.77 -31.84 -14.30
N CYS A 16 -45.57 -31.62 -15.61
CA CYS A 16 -44.34 -30.99 -16.13
C CYS A 16 -44.24 -29.51 -15.75
N LEU A 17 -45.36 -28.77 -15.77
CA LEU A 17 -45.38 -27.39 -15.28
C LEU A 17 -45.18 -27.28 -13.77
N LEU A 18 -45.71 -28.20 -12.96
CA LEU A 18 -45.40 -28.28 -11.53
C LEU A 18 -43.92 -28.66 -11.31
N ALA A 19 -43.37 -29.63 -12.07
CA ALA A 19 -41.96 -30.00 -11.96
C ALA A 19 -41.02 -28.88 -12.37
N LEU A 20 -41.39 -28.06 -13.37
CA LEU A 20 -40.64 -26.85 -13.75
C LEU A 20 -40.73 -25.74 -12.71
N SER A 21 -41.90 -25.52 -12.08
CA SER A 21 -42.02 -24.57 -10.97
C SER A 21 -41.29 -25.01 -9.70
N PHE A 22 -41.25 -26.33 -9.40
CA PHE A 22 -40.42 -26.84 -8.32
C PHE A 22 -38.92 -26.82 -8.65
N ALA A 23 -38.52 -26.94 -9.93
CA ALA A 23 -37.13 -26.80 -10.34
C ALA A 23 -36.66 -25.34 -10.24
N ASP A 24 -37.53 -24.38 -10.57
CA ASP A 24 -37.24 -22.95 -10.42
C ASP A 24 -37.21 -22.51 -8.94
N ASP A 25 -38.08 -23.07 -8.08
CA ASP A 25 -38.06 -22.78 -6.63
C ASP A 25 -36.92 -23.50 -5.88
N VAL A 26 -36.40 -24.61 -6.38
CA VAL A 26 -35.22 -25.29 -5.83
C VAL A 26 -33.91 -24.63 -6.33
N ALA A 27 -33.90 -23.96 -7.50
CA ALA A 27 -32.82 -23.12 -7.94
C ALA A 27 -32.74 -21.78 -7.17
N ALA A 28 -33.80 -21.38 -6.49
CA ALA A 28 -33.94 -20.09 -5.84
C ALA A 28 -33.77 -20.16 -4.31
N GLN A 29 -32.61 -20.58 -3.80
CA GLN A 29 -32.02 -20.09 -2.54
C GLN A 29 -30.75 -20.85 -2.18
N GLN A 30 -29.79 -20.88 -3.06
CA GLN A 30 -28.44 -21.19 -2.61
C GLN A 30 -28.05 -20.05 -1.65
N LYS A 31 -27.96 -20.38 -0.35
CA LYS A 31 -27.59 -19.42 0.68
C LYS A 31 -26.27 -18.76 0.28
N LYS A 32 -26.27 -17.44 0.11
CA LYS A 32 -25.07 -16.69 -0.26
C LYS A 32 -23.93 -17.01 0.72
N PRO A 33 -22.71 -17.27 0.25
CA PRO A 33 -21.57 -17.49 1.14
C PRO A 33 -21.34 -16.28 2.03
N ARG A 34 -20.98 -16.52 3.29
CA ARG A 34 -20.69 -15.51 4.30
C ARG A 34 -19.18 -15.26 4.30
N ILE A 35 -18.77 -14.06 3.94
CA ILE A 35 -17.35 -13.70 3.77
C ILE A 35 -16.97 -12.61 4.76
N GLY A 36 -16.10 -12.95 5.72
CA GLY A 36 -15.52 -11.99 6.65
C GLY A 36 -14.43 -11.15 5.99
N ILE A 37 -14.21 -9.93 6.48
CA ILE A 37 -13.16 -9.04 5.98
C ILE A 37 -12.48 -8.35 7.16
N ALA A 38 -11.15 -8.39 7.20
CA ALA A 38 -10.32 -7.61 8.13
C ALA A 38 -8.94 -7.34 7.52
N GLY A 39 -8.10 -6.61 8.21
CA GLY A 39 -6.71 -6.42 7.78
C GLY A 39 -5.97 -5.31 8.50
N ILE A 40 -4.70 -5.13 8.12
CA ILE A 40 -3.83 -4.05 8.59
C ILE A 40 -3.28 -3.33 7.37
N GLN A 41 -3.56 -2.03 7.27
CA GLN A 41 -3.13 -1.16 6.19
C GLN A 41 -2.17 -0.10 6.75
N ILE A 42 -0.98 -0.56 7.12
CA ILE A 42 0.08 0.26 7.69
C ILE A 42 1.39 -0.08 6.98
N GLU A 43 2.09 0.96 6.60
CA GLU A 43 3.47 0.97 6.16
C GLU A 43 4.22 1.95 7.05
N ASN A 44 5.19 1.47 7.84
CA ASN A 44 5.86 2.29 8.84
C ASN A 44 7.31 1.86 9.08
N SER A 45 8.23 2.81 8.97
CA SER A 45 9.66 2.59 9.20
C SER A 45 9.98 2.40 10.69
N VAL A 46 10.79 1.39 11.01
CA VAL A 46 11.33 1.20 12.38
C VAL A 46 12.47 2.16 12.73
N PHE A 47 13.03 2.84 11.74
CA PHE A 47 14.14 3.80 11.92
C PHE A 47 13.66 5.19 12.35
N MET A 48 12.36 5.36 12.51
CA MET A 48 11.80 6.58 13.10
C MET A 48 11.78 6.50 14.63
N PRO A 49 12.06 7.63 15.33
CA PRO A 49 12.23 7.64 16.78
C PRO A 49 10.92 7.43 17.55
N ASN A 50 9.81 7.80 16.95
CA ASN A 50 8.51 7.83 17.61
C ASN A 50 7.76 6.50 17.52
N ARG A 51 6.69 6.43 18.29
CA ARG A 51 5.71 5.35 18.29
C ARG A 51 4.34 5.91 18.03
N GLN A 52 3.47 5.08 17.44
CA GLN A 52 2.12 5.48 17.10
C GLN A 52 1.11 4.40 17.52
N PRO A 53 -0.14 4.77 17.80
CA PRO A 53 -1.19 3.78 17.95
C PRO A 53 -1.65 3.24 16.59
N ILE A 54 -2.07 1.98 16.55
CA ILE A 54 -2.96 1.48 15.50
C ILE A 54 -4.41 1.79 15.89
N VAL A 55 -5.18 2.27 14.93
CA VAL A 55 -6.60 2.58 15.14
C VAL A 55 -7.44 1.65 14.29
N GLY A 56 -8.29 0.86 14.94
CA GLY A 56 -9.32 0.05 14.27
C GLY A 56 -10.39 0.97 13.68
N ARG A 57 -10.65 0.84 12.38
CA ARG A 57 -11.73 1.57 11.70
C ARG A 57 -12.65 0.58 11.01
N PRO A 58 -13.99 0.78 11.06
CA PRO A 58 -14.91 -0.01 10.25
C PRO A 58 -14.49 0.08 8.77
N LEU A 59 -14.42 -1.07 8.12
CA LEU A 59 -14.10 -1.12 6.69
C LEU A 59 -15.31 -0.68 5.87
N THR A 60 -15.15 0.37 5.08
CA THR A 60 -16.10 0.70 4.02
C THR A 60 -15.84 -0.23 2.83
N LEU A 61 -16.87 -0.98 2.41
CA LEU A 61 -16.75 -1.86 1.25
C LEU A 61 -16.42 -1.04 -0.01
N PRO A 62 -15.49 -1.51 -0.85
CA PRO A 62 -15.21 -0.88 -2.12
C PRO A 62 -16.45 -0.97 -3.05
N ASP A 63 -16.54 -0.06 -4.00
CA ASP A 63 -17.70 0.07 -4.91
C ASP A 63 -17.99 -1.20 -5.72
N TYR A 64 -16.99 -2.00 -6.07
CA TYR A 64 -17.18 -3.29 -6.74
C TYR A 64 -17.81 -4.37 -5.83
N LEU A 65 -17.91 -4.11 -4.53
CA LEU A 65 -18.66 -4.91 -3.54
C LEU A 65 -19.94 -4.20 -3.07
N SER A 66 -20.35 -3.13 -3.73
CA SER A 66 -21.62 -2.46 -3.41
C SER A 66 -22.81 -3.43 -3.56
N PRO A 67 -23.91 -3.24 -2.83
CA PRO A 67 -25.09 -4.10 -2.92
C PRO A 67 -25.67 -4.26 -4.35
N ASP A 68 -25.43 -3.27 -5.21
CA ASP A 68 -25.91 -3.25 -6.58
C ASP A 68 -24.95 -3.91 -7.58
N SER A 69 -23.72 -4.21 -7.16
CA SER A 69 -22.71 -4.86 -8.00
C SER A 69 -22.90 -6.38 -8.03
N ALA A 70 -22.51 -7.04 -9.14
CA ALA A 70 -22.56 -8.49 -9.24
C ALA A 70 -21.74 -9.19 -8.15
N MET A 71 -20.56 -8.66 -7.80
CA MET A 71 -19.72 -9.21 -6.73
C MET A 71 -20.31 -8.94 -5.35
N GLY A 72 -20.91 -7.77 -5.12
CA GLY A 72 -21.63 -7.47 -3.87
C GLY A 72 -22.81 -8.40 -3.64
N GLN A 73 -23.50 -8.79 -4.72
CA GLN A 73 -24.64 -9.72 -4.67
C GLN A 73 -24.21 -11.19 -4.55
N ALA A 74 -22.97 -11.54 -4.89
CA ALA A 74 -22.47 -12.91 -4.89
C ALA A 74 -22.28 -13.49 -3.48
N ALA A 75 -22.15 -12.64 -2.45
CA ALA A 75 -21.91 -13.07 -1.08
C ALA A 75 -22.58 -12.14 -0.05
N THR A 76 -22.63 -12.59 1.21
CA THR A 76 -22.89 -11.72 2.37
C THR A 76 -21.54 -11.28 2.91
N TRP A 77 -21.19 -10.01 2.68
CA TRP A 77 -19.94 -9.40 3.11
C TRP A 77 -20.07 -8.92 4.55
N LEU A 78 -19.15 -9.35 5.40
CA LEU A 78 -19.15 -9.11 6.85
C LEU A 78 -17.86 -8.42 7.26
N PRO A 79 -17.74 -7.10 7.04
CA PRO A 79 -16.55 -6.36 7.41
C PRO A 79 -16.39 -6.28 8.94
N SER A 80 -15.16 -6.49 9.41
CA SER A 80 -14.69 -6.20 10.75
C SER A 80 -13.89 -4.89 10.74
N LEU A 81 -12.79 -4.82 11.47
CA LEU A 81 -11.94 -3.65 11.54
C LEU A 81 -10.79 -3.71 10.54
N MET A 82 -10.42 -2.54 10.07
CA MET A 82 -9.18 -2.27 9.36
C MET A 82 -8.25 -1.50 10.27
N GLY A 83 -7.09 -2.07 10.58
CA GLY A 83 -6.02 -1.39 11.31
C GLY A 83 -5.39 -0.29 10.46
N ARG A 84 -5.43 0.94 10.94
CA ARG A 84 -4.88 2.13 10.29
C ARG A 84 -3.89 2.82 11.20
N GLY A 85 -2.82 3.37 10.62
CA GLY A 85 -1.82 4.18 11.29
C GLY A 85 -1.22 5.19 10.32
N GLY A 86 -0.41 6.11 10.82
CA GLY A 86 0.39 7.02 9.99
C GLY A 86 1.82 6.51 9.81
N GLY A 87 2.64 7.20 9.01
CA GLY A 87 4.06 6.93 8.83
C GLY A 87 4.94 7.46 9.99
N ARG A 88 4.54 7.28 11.26
CA ARG A 88 5.20 7.91 12.41
C ARG A 88 6.00 6.94 13.29
N GLY A 89 6.57 5.90 12.69
CA GLY A 89 7.34 4.87 13.39
C GLY A 89 6.51 3.65 13.79
N PRO A 90 7.11 2.70 14.54
CA PRO A 90 6.45 1.47 14.95
C PRO A 90 5.17 1.69 15.75
N VAL A 91 4.22 0.77 15.57
CA VAL A 91 3.00 0.72 16.37
C VAL A 91 3.32 0.25 17.78
N THR A 92 2.67 0.84 18.80
CA THR A 92 2.82 0.37 20.17
C THR A 92 2.19 -1.01 20.35
N ARG A 93 2.82 -1.88 21.12
CA ARG A 93 2.31 -3.23 21.43
C ARG A 93 0.91 -3.19 22.04
N GLU A 94 0.69 -2.28 22.99
CA GLU A 94 -0.59 -2.12 23.68
C GLU A 94 -1.74 -1.83 22.70
N SER A 95 -1.56 -0.86 21.79
CA SER A 95 -2.60 -0.51 20.83
C SER A 95 -2.85 -1.62 19.79
N TYR A 96 -1.79 -2.36 19.42
CA TYR A 96 -1.93 -3.52 18.55
C TYR A 96 -2.75 -4.63 19.21
N ASP A 97 -2.44 -4.99 20.46
CA ASP A 97 -3.18 -6.01 21.18
C ASP A 97 -4.65 -5.62 21.38
N ALA A 98 -4.92 -4.34 21.68
CA ALA A 98 -6.29 -3.83 21.79
C ALA A 98 -7.05 -3.93 20.47
N PHE A 99 -6.44 -3.49 19.36
CA PHE A 99 -7.00 -3.61 18.01
C PHE A 99 -7.31 -5.06 17.63
N VAL A 100 -6.36 -5.96 17.86
CA VAL A 100 -6.53 -7.39 17.52
C VAL A 100 -7.67 -8.00 18.31
N ASN A 101 -7.76 -7.73 19.63
CA ASN A 101 -8.83 -8.24 20.47
C ASN A 101 -10.21 -7.73 20.03
N GLU A 102 -10.34 -6.43 19.77
CA GLU A 102 -11.59 -5.84 19.26
C GLU A 102 -12.00 -6.45 17.91
N ALA A 103 -11.05 -6.61 16.98
CA ALA A 103 -11.32 -7.24 15.68
C ALA A 103 -11.78 -8.70 15.83
N LEU A 104 -11.15 -9.48 16.73
CA LEU A 104 -11.53 -10.87 17.01
C LEU A 104 -12.92 -10.98 17.63
N ASP A 105 -13.31 -10.05 18.51
CA ASP A 105 -14.65 -10.03 19.10
C ASP A 105 -15.73 -9.79 18.03
N ILE A 106 -15.50 -8.84 17.12
CA ILE A 106 -16.40 -8.59 15.99
C ILE A 106 -16.48 -9.80 15.05
N ILE A 107 -15.31 -10.41 14.73
CA ILE A 107 -15.26 -11.61 13.89
C ILE A 107 -16.03 -12.75 14.55
N LYS A 108 -15.83 -12.99 15.83
CA LYS A 108 -16.54 -14.03 16.60
C LYS A 108 -18.04 -13.83 16.61
N ALA A 109 -18.50 -12.60 16.78
CA ALA A 109 -19.94 -12.27 16.79
C ALA A 109 -20.63 -12.52 15.43
N ASN A 110 -19.86 -12.51 14.33
CA ASN A 110 -20.39 -12.72 12.98
C ASN A 110 -20.23 -14.15 12.43
N MET A 111 -19.69 -15.10 13.21
CA MET A 111 -19.54 -16.49 12.79
C MET A 111 -20.92 -17.16 12.54
N PRO A 112 -20.99 -18.23 11.72
CA PRO A 112 -19.90 -18.86 10.96
C PRO A 112 -19.60 -18.13 9.64
N TYR A 113 -18.41 -18.39 9.09
CA TYR A 113 -17.98 -17.92 7.77
C TYR A 113 -17.78 -19.11 6.82
N ASP A 114 -18.03 -18.88 5.52
CA ASP A 114 -17.66 -19.80 4.42
C ASP A 114 -16.27 -19.44 3.89
N ALA A 115 -15.92 -18.15 3.93
CA ALA A 115 -14.61 -17.65 3.55
C ALA A 115 -14.24 -16.37 4.31
N PHE A 116 -12.97 -15.95 4.19
CA PHE A 116 -12.45 -14.74 4.79
C PHE A 116 -11.47 -14.02 3.85
N TRP A 117 -11.53 -12.70 3.79
CA TRP A 117 -10.63 -11.87 3.01
C TRP A 117 -9.80 -10.98 3.92
N PHE A 118 -8.48 -11.19 3.91
CA PHE A 118 -7.54 -10.24 4.51
C PHE A 118 -7.09 -9.20 3.50
N TYR A 119 -7.25 -7.93 3.87
CA TYR A 119 -6.74 -6.80 3.14
C TYR A 119 -5.56 -6.22 3.92
N ASN A 120 -4.35 -6.72 3.67
CA ASN A 120 -3.13 -6.34 4.35
C ASN A 120 -2.22 -5.50 3.47
N HIS A 121 -1.43 -4.61 4.09
CA HIS A 121 -0.27 -4.01 3.41
C HIS A 121 0.90 -5.00 3.39
N GLY A 122 1.31 -5.50 4.55
CA GLY A 122 2.46 -6.38 4.71
C GLY A 122 3.71 -5.67 5.27
N ALA A 123 3.61 -4.38 5.59
CA ALA A 123 4.74 -3.57 6.05
C ALA A 123 4.51 -2.96 7.45
N CYS A 124 3.59 -3.54 8.22
CA CYS A 124 3.34 -3.09 9.57
C CYS A 124 4.47 -3.55 10.51
N SER A 125 5.04 -2.60 11.23
CA SER A 125 6.00 -2.85 12.32
C SER A 125 5.35 -2.51 13.66
N VAL A 126 5.43 -3.43 14.62
CA VAL A 126 4.88 -3.31 15.98
C VAL A 126 5.96 -3.64 16.99
N GLU A 127 6.03 -2.89 18.10
CA GLU A 127 7.00 -3.14 19.15
C GLU A 127 6.89 -4.56 19.71
N GLY A 128 7.98 -5.31 19.64
CA GLY A 128 8.06 -6.67 20.20
C GLY A 128 7.20 -7.71 19.47
N VAL A 129 6.71 -7.41 18.26
CA VAL A 129 5.96 -8.36 17.40
C VAL A 129 6.75 -8.59 16.13
N ALA A 130 7.13 -9.82 15.87
CA ALA A 130 7.97 -10.17 14.71
C ALA A 130 7.21 -10.15 13.38
N ASP A 131 5.93 -10.48 13.39
CA ASP A 131 5.07 -10.55 12.19
C ASP A 131 3.63 -10.16 12.54
N PRO A 132 3.33 -8.85 12.62
CA PRO A 132 2.00 -8.40 13.07
C PRO A 132 0.84 -8.89 12.21
N GLU A 133 1.00 -8.85 10.89
CA GLU A 133 -0.04 -9.32 9.96
C GLU A 133 -0.20 -10.84 10.07
N GLY A 134 0.91 -11.58 10.12
CA GLY A 134 0.89 -13.03 10.24
C GLY A 134 0.29 -13.51 11.57
N GLU A 135 0.65 -12.87 12.71
CA GLU A 135 0.06 -13.17 14.02
C GLU A 135 -1.45 -12.89 14.06
N PHE A 136 -1.89 -11.78 13.47
CA PHE A 136 -3.31 -11.47 13.40
C PHE A 136 -4.06 -12.52 12.57
N MET A 137 -3.51 -12.90 11.41
CA MET A 137 -4.09 -13.93 10.56
C MET A 137 -4.14 -15.29 11.25
N GLU A 138 -3.11 -15.67 12.00
CA GLU A 138 -3.07 -16.91 12.78
C GLU A 138 -4.17 -16.95 13.86
N LYS A 139 -4.35 -15.85 14.60
CA LYS A 139 -5.42 -15.74 15.61
C LYS A 139 -6.80 -15.84 14.97
N VAL A 140 -7.02 -15.19 13.82
CA VAL A 140 -8.29 -15.29 13.08
C VAL A 140 -8.49 -16.72 12.55
N ARG A 141 -7.47 -17.33 11.94
CA ARG A 141 -7.54 -18.73 11.48
C ARG A 141 -7.91 -19.68 12.61
N SER A 142 -7.32 -19.52 13.79
CA SER A 142 -7.61 -20.31 14.98
C SER A 142 -9.06 -20.13 15.45
N LEU A 143 -9.62 -18.94 15.30
CA LEU A 143 -10.99 -18.62 15.69
C LEU A 143 -12.04 -19.18 14.71
N ILE A 144 -11.85 -18.94 13.40
CA ILE A 144 -12.84 -19.28 12.36
C ILE A 144 -12.73 -20.73 11.88
N GLY A 145 -11.62 -21.41 12.19
CA GLY A 145 -11.37 -22.81 11.85
C GLY A 145 -10.66 -23.01 10.52
N ASN A 146 -10.23 -24.26 10.31
CA ASN A 146 -9.41 -24.66 9.17
C ASN A 146 -10.20 -24.86 7.87
N ASP A 147 -11.50 -25.00 7.92
CA ASP A 147 -12.32 -25.26 6.73
C ASP A 147 -12.72 -23.98 5.99
N VAL A 148 -12.61 -22.82 6.64
CA VAL A 148 -12.86 -21.50 6.04
C VAL A 148 -11.76 -21.17 5.03
N LEU A 149 -12.14 -20.84 3.79
CA LEU A 149 -11.19 -20.44 2.74
C LEU A 149 -10.72 -19.00 2.97
N ILE A 150 -9.41 -18.78 3.11
CA ILE A 150 -8.84 -17.45 3.32
C ILE A 150 -8.14 -16.96 2.05
N THR A 151 -8.55 -15.80 1.56
CA THR A 151 -7.78 -15.03 0.57
C THR A 151 -7.11 -13.81 1.23
N THR A 152 -5.91 -13.49 0.79
CA THR A 152 -5.15 -12.32 1.25
C THR A 152 -4.75 -11.47 0.05
N THR A 153 -4.96 -10.16 0.13
CA THR A 153 -4.44 -9.21 -0.85
C THR A 153 -3.44 -8.27 -0.18
N MET A 154 -2.31 -8.02 -0.85
CA MET A 154 -1.18 -7.28 -0.29
C MET A 154 -0.59 -6.30 -1.29
N ASP A 155 0.10 -5.29 -0.75
CA ASP A 155 1.03 -4.48 -1.50
C ASP A 155 2.27 -5.31 -1.89
N LEU A 156 2.87 -5.01 -3.05
CA LEU A 156 4.11 -5.66 -3.49
C LEU A 156 5.33 -5.24 -2.64
N HIS A 157 5.24 -4.11 -1.92
CA HIS A 157 6.23 -3.65 -0.95
C HIS A 157 6.01 -4.25 0.45
N GLY A 158 5.01 -5.11 0.62
CA GLY A 158 4.79 -5.86 1.85
C GLY A 158 5.73 -7.07 1.97
N ASN A 159 5.89 -7.56 3.19
CA ASN A 159 6.64 -8.78 3.50
C ASN A 159 5.68 -9.98 3.43
N ALA A 160 5.73 -10.76 2.34
CA ALA A 160 4.99 -12.03 2.23
C ALA A 160 5.68 -13.10 3.10
N SER A 161 5.51 -12.99 4.41
CA SER A 161 6.12 -13.86 5.39
C SER A 161 5.65 -15.31 5.29
N TRP A 162 6.41 -16.21 5.91
CA TRP A 162 6.00 -17.61 6.01
C TRP A 162 4.66 -17.75 6.76
N LEU A 163 4.45 -16.96 7.83
CA LEU A 163 3.22 -17.04 8.63
C LEU A 163 2.00 -16.52 7.86
N VAL A 164 2.16 -15.45 7.08
CA VAL A 164 1.14 -14.96 6.14
C VAL A 164 0.84 -16.02 5.07
N ALA A 165 1.87 -16.59 4.46
CA ALA A 165 1.73 -17.65 3.46
C ALA A 165 1.03 -18.89 4.02
N LEU A 166 1.32 -19.25 5.27
CA LEU A 166 0.74 -20.40 5.96
C LEU A 166 -0.77 -20.23 6.18
N ASN A 167 -1.18 -19.04 6.64
CA ASN A 167 -2.57 -18.75 7.01
C ASN A 167 -3.44 -18.29 5.83
N SER A 168 -2.85 -18.03 4.65
CA SER A 168 -3.57 -17.74 3.41
C SER A 168 -3.74 -18.99 2.56
N ASP A 169 -4.93 -19.22 2.02
CA ASP A 169 -5.15 -20.27 1.01
C ASP A 169 -4.91 -19.71 -0.41
N LEU A 170 -5.32 -18.46 -0.63
CA LEU A 170 -5.13 -17.66 -1.84
C LEU A 170 -4.38 -16.39 -1.44
N ILE A 171 -3.43 -15.94 -2.27
CA ILE A 171 -2.69 -14.72 -2.00
C ILE A 171 -2.42 -13.95 -3.29
N THR A 172 -2.75 -12.67 -3.29
CA THR A 172 -2.66 -11.80 -4.46
C THR A 172 -1.89 -10.54 -4.09
N THR A 173 -1.05 -10.05 -4.99
CA THR A 173 -0.32 -8.78 -4.79
C THR A 173 -0.49 -7.84 -5.98
N TYR A 174 -0.17 -6.56 -5.77
CA TYR A 174 -0.07 -5.59 -6.86
C TYR A 174 1.05 -5.99 -7.82
N ARG A 175 0.92 -5.55 -9.07
CA ARG A 175 1.90 -5.81 -10.14
C ARG A 175 2.55 -4.53 -10.66
N LYS A 176 2.18 -3.39 -10.10
CA LYS A 176 2.67 -2.07 -10.51
C LYS A 176 3.17 -1.25 -9.33
N ALA A 177 4.26 -0.57 -9.55
CA ALA A 177 4.79 0.50 -8.73
C ALA A 177 5.09 1.69 -9.66
N PRO A 178 4.35 2.81 -9.56
CA PRO A 178 3.23 3.13 -8.66
C PRO A 178 2.00 2.22 -8.82
N HIS A 179 1.19 2.13 -7.76
CA HIS A 179 0.08 1.18 -7.59
C HIS A 179 -1.19 1.52 -8.38
N ASP A 180 -1.06 1.73 -9.69
CA ASP A 180 -2.19 2.01 -10.57
C ASP A 180 -3.17 0.83 -10.69
N ASP A 181 -2.74 -0.36 -10.26
CA ASP A 181 -3.49 -1.61 -10.31
C ASP A 181 -3.99 -2.09 -8.93
N SER A 182 -3.84 -1.29 -7.86
CA SER A 182 -4.22 -1.70 -6.50
C SER A 182 -5.68 -2.19 -6.43
N ARG A 183 -6.61 -1.40 -6.99
CA ARG A 183 -8.04 -1.76 -7.05
C ARG A 183 -8.29 -3.06 -7.81
N GLU A 184 -7.64 -3.23 -8.96
CA GLU A 184 -7.78 -4.44 -9.78
C GLU A 184 -7.17 -5.67 -9.09
N SER A 185 -6.07 -5.50 -8.38
CA SER A 185 -5.43 -6.58 -7.61
C SER A 185 -6.32 -7.04 -6.45
N HIS A 186 -6.96 -6.11 -5.72
CA HIS A 186 -7.96 -6.48 -4.71
C HIS A 186 -9.13 -7.22 -5.33
N ARG A 187 -9.66 -6.72 -6.45
CA ARG A 187 -10.75 -7.37 -7.19
C ARG A 187 -10.35 -8.77 -7.65
N ARG A 188 -9.13 -8.97 -8.16
CA ARG A 188 -8.60 -10.28 -8.57
C ARG A 188 -8.56 -11.27 -7.41
N GLY A 189 -8.07 -10.86 -6.23
CA GLY A 189 -8.06 -11.71 -5.03
C GLY A 189 -9.47 -12.15 -4.60
N VAL A 190 -10.45 -11.24 -4.71
CA VAL A 190 -11.86 -11.54 -4.43
C VAL A 190 -12.47 -12.46 -5.50
N VAL A 191 -12.16 -12.24 -6.79
CA VAL A 191 -12.61 -13.11 -7.89
C VAL A 191 -12.09 -14.53 -7.70
N ASN A 192 -10.79 -14.70 -7.42
CA ASN A 192 -10.21 -16.00 -7.16
C ASN A 192 -10.91 -16.73 -6.01
N LEU A 193 -11.29 -15.99 -4.94
CA LEU A 193 -12.04 -16.55 -3.80
C LEU A 193 -13.43 -17.02 -4.22
N LEU A 194 -14.19 -16.14 -4.90
CA LEU A 194 -15.57 -16.46 -5.33
C LEU A 194 -15.60 -17.63 -6.33
N ASP A 195 -14.66 -17.71 -7.25
CA ASP A 195 -14.54 -18.80 -8.22
C ASP A 195 -14.24 -20.14 -7.54
N ARG A 196 -13.39 -20.14 -6.50
CA ARG A 196 -13.10 -21.35 -5.72
C ARG A 196 -14.32 -21.82 -4.92
N LEU A 197 -15.08 -20.89 -4.34
CA LEU A 197 -16.32 -21.20 -3.64
C LEU A 197 -17.39 -21.74 -4.61
N ALA A 198 -17.62 -21.04 -5.73
CA ALA A 198 -18.65 -21.40 -6.70
C ALA A 198 -18.38 -22.75 -7.38
N SER A 199 -17.09 -23.04 -7.68
CA SER A 199 -16.69 -24.31 -8.28
C SER A 199 -16.64 -25.49 -7.30
N GLY A 200 -16.76 -25.25 -5.99
CA GLY A 200 -16.60 -26.26 -4.95
C GLY A 200 -15.19 -26.85 -4.82
N LYS A 201 -14.19 -26.28 -5.52
CA LYS A 201 -12.81 -26.79 -5.51
C LYS A 201 -12.06 -26.50 -4.20
N GLY A 202 -12.55 -25.56 -3.38
CA GLY A 202 -11.92 -25.20 -2.12
C GLY A 202 -10.49 -24.67 -2.29
N ARG A 203 -9.57 -25.07 -1.39
CA ARG A 203 -8.16 -24.65 -1.44
C ARG A 203 -7.45 -25.12 -2.69
N PRO A 204 -6.52 -24.31 -3.26
CA PRO A 204 -5.56 -24.79 -4.24
C PRO A 204 -4.76 -25.98 -3.68
N ALA A 205 -4.48 -26.97 -4.54
CA ALA A 205 -3.77 -28.16 -4.12
C ALA A 205 -2.28 -27.87 -3.77
N TYR A 206 -1.71 -26.85 -4.40
CA TYR A 206 -0.30 -26.48 -4.24
C TYR A 206 -0.12 -24.97 -4.13
N LYS A 207 0.74 -24.56 -3.22
CA LYS A 207 1.15 -23.18 -3.00
C LYS A 207 2.65 -23.15 -2.76
N ALA A 208 3.41 -22.59 -3.69
CA ALA A 208 4.84 -22.45 -3.62
C ALA A 208 5.22 -21.09 -3.03
N TRP A 209 6.23 -21.07 -2.16
CA TRP A 209 6.86 -19.89 -1.58
C TRP A 209 8.35 -19.99 -1.80
N VAL A 210 8.99 -18.91 -2.30
CA VAL A 210 10.42 -18.84 -2.56
C VAL A 210 10.95 -17.54 -1.99
N ALA A 211 11.89 -17.63 -1.04
CA ALA A 211 12.66 -16.47 -0.59
C ALA A 211 13.72 -16.10 -1.62
N VAL A 212 13.81 -14.82 -1.94
CA VAL A 212 14.86 -14.26 -2.79
C VAL A 212 15.61 -13.22 -1.94
N PRO A 213 16.88 -13.44 -1.58
CA PRO A 213 17.62 -12.59 -0.64
C PRO A 213 18.05 -11.27 -1.28
N VAL A 214 17.06 -10.46 -1.65
CA VAL A 214 17.19 -9.14 -2.25
C VAL A 214 16.41 -8.15 -1.39
N LEU A 215 17.07 -7.07 -0.97
CA LEU A 215 16.49 -5.97 -0.20
C LEU A 215 16.40 -4.74 -1.11
N LEU A 216 15.18 -4.33 -1.45
CA LEU A 216 14.89 -3.20 -2.33
C LEU A 216 13.81 -2.32 -1.74
N SER A 217 13.87 -1.01 -2.03
CA SER A 217 12.73 -0.12 -1.82
C SER A 217 11.85 -0.02 -3.07
N GLY A 218 10.67 0.56 -2.89
CA GLY A 218 9.77 0.88 -3.98
C GLY A 218 10.42 1.79 -5.04
N GLU A 219 11.22 2.75 -4.60
CA GLU A 219 11.89 3.71 -5.45
C GLU A 219 12.87 3.07 -6.44
N TRP A 220 13.53 1.98 -6.03
CA TRP A 220 14.45 1.22 -6.89
C TRP A 220 13.75 0.14 -7.71
N SER A 221 12.47 -0.13 -7.46
CA SER A 221 11.70 -1.20 -8.10
C SER A 221 10.48 -0.71 -8.89
N SER A 222 10.49 0.54 -9.33
CA SER A 222 9.41 1.08 -10.17
C SER A 222 9.20 0.22 -11.43
N THR A 223 7.95 -0.22 -11.63
CA THR A 223 7.59 -1.02 -12.81
C THR A 223 7.45 -0.19 -14.10
N ARG A 224 7.73 1.12 -14.03
CA ARG A 224 7.92 1.98 -15.21
C ARG A 224 9.31 1.86 -15.79
N ALA A 225 10.30 1.38 -14.99
CA ALA A 225 11.71 1.26 -15.35
C ALA A 225 12.14 -0.21 -15.45
N GLU A 226 13.19 -0.47 -16.25
CA GLU A 226 13.86 -1.77 -16.24
C GLU A 226 14.76 -1.89 -14.99
N PRO A 227 14.94 -3.11 -14.45
CA PRO A 227 14.42 -4.40 -14.93
C PRO A 227 13.04 -4.76 -14.36
N ALA A 228 12.49 -3.94 -13.42
CA ALA A 228 11.21 -4.25 -12.78
C ALA A 228 10.07 -4.40 -13.81
N LYS A 229 10.04 -3.54 -14.82
CA LYS A 229 9.05 -3.60 -15.91
C LYS A 229 9.01 -4.98 -16.57
N SER A 230 10.17 -5.50 -17.02
CA SER A 230 10.26 -6.82 -17.67
C SER A 230 10.05 -7.96 -16.68
N LEU A 231 10.50 -7.83 -15.43
CA LEU A 231 10.30 -8.85 -14.39
C LEU A 231 8.80 -9.03 -14.09
N TYR A 232 8.08 -7.96 -13.84
CA TYR A 232 6.65 -8.03 -13.53
C TYR A 232 5.78 -8.40 -14.75
N ALA A 233 6.26 -8.13 -15.98
CA ALA A 233 5.59 -8.58 -17.20
C ALA A 233 5.55 -10.11 -17.34
N MET A 234 6.44 -10.85 -16.65
CA MET A 234 6.44 -12.31 -16.64
C MET A 234 5.34 -12.92 -15.74
N VAL A 235 4.77 -12.16 -14.81
CA VAL A 235 3.75 -12.68 -13.86
C VAL A 235 2.51 -13.18 -14.59
N PRO A 236 1.89 -12.44 -15.54
CA PRO A 236 0.77 -12.95 -16.33
C PRO A 236 1.13 -14.19 -17.18
N GLU A 237 2.36 -14.34 -17.62
CA GLU A 237 2.79 -15.54 -18.37
C GLU A 237 2.78 -16.79 -17.47
N VAL A 238 3.21 -16.65 -16.21
CA VAL A 238 3.18 -17.73 -15.23
C VAL A 238 1.74 -18.04 -14.82
N GLU A 239 0.92 -17.04 -14.63
CA GLU A 239 -0.51 -17.20 -14.33
C GLU A 239 -1.27 -17.94 -15.45
N ALA A 240 -0.86 -17.74 -16.72
CA ALA A 240 -1.42 -18.47 -17.88
C ALA A 240 -0.98 -19.93 -17.99
N MET A 241 -0.06 -20.42 -17.15
CA MET A 241 0.37 -21.82 -17.15
C MET A 241 -0.78 -22.74 -16.70
N PRO A 242 -0.94 -23.94 -17.29
CA PRO A 242 -2.04 -24.82 -16.98
C PRO A 242 -2.12 -25.15 -15.47
N GLY A 243 -3.28 -24.92 -14.87
CA GLY A 243 -3.53 -25.23 -13.45
C GLY A 243 -2.92 -24.23 -12.45
N VAL A 244 -2.26 -23.17 -12.88
CA VAL A 244 -1.90 -22.03 -12.06
C VAL A 244 -3.13 -21.12 -11.89
N ILE A 245 -3.32 -20.57 -10.70
CA ILE A 245 -4.45 -19.67 -10.39
C ILE A 245 -3.96 -18.22 -10.31
N ASP A 246 -2.88 -17.97 -9.57
CA ASP A 246 -2.28 -16.64 -9.45
C ASP A 246 -0.78 -16.77 -9.14
N ALA A 247 -0.05 -15.70 -9.42
CA ALA A 247 1.36 -15.57 -9.15
C ALA A 247 1.69 -14.14 -8.70
N GLY A 248 2.68 -13.99 -7.82
CA GLY A 248 3.09 -12.68 -7.31
C GLY A 248 4.57 -12.61 -6.97
N ILE A 249 5.09 -11.39 -7.07
CA ILE A 249 6.44 -11.02 -6.63
C ILE A 249 6.28 -9.93 -5.60
N TRP A 250 6.80 -10.14 -4.40
CA TRP A 250 6.94 -9.15 -3.34
C TRP A 250 8.38 -8.67 -3.28
N ILE A 251 8.56 -7.37 -3.28
CA ILE A 251 9.88 -6.74 -3.09
C ILE A 251 10.28 -6.79 -1.61
N GLY A 252 9.28 -6.76 -0.71
CA GLY A 252 9.48 -6.62 0.71
C GLY A 252 9.54 -5.15 1.15
N TYR A 253 9.68 -4.92 2.45
CA TYR A 253 9.72 -3.59 3.03
C TYR A 253 11.08 -3.31 3.70
N VAL A 254 11.93 -2.59 3.00
CA VAL A 254 13.34 -2.36 3.35
C VAL A 254 13.54 -1.70 4.72
N TRP A 255 12.61 -0.88 5.19
CA TRP A 255 12.71 -0.13 6.46
C TRP A 255 12.06 -0.84 7.65
N GLY A 256 11.72 -2.13 7.52
CA GLY A 256 11.13 -2.95 8.59
C GLY A 256 12.15 -3.48 9.60
N ASP A 257 13.40 -3.72 9.21
CA ASP A 257 14.48 -4.34 9.99
C ASP A 257 14.04 -5.59 10.75
N ASP A 258 13.41 -6.52 10.07
CA ASP A 258 13.01 -7.80 10.63
C ASP A 258 13.38 -8.97 9.72
N ARG A 259 13.18 -10.20 10.22
CA ARG A 259 13.53 -11.43 9.50
C ARG A 259 12.67 -11.69 8.24
N ARG A 260 11.56 -10.97 8.06
CA ARG A 260 10.67 -11.04 6.90
C ARG A 260 11.19 -10.21 5.72
N ASN A 261 12.11 -9.25 5.98
CA ASN A 261 12.59 -8.29 4.99
C ASN A 261 13.43 -8.99 3.91
N GLN A 262 12.80 -9.38 2.82
CA GLN A 262 13.42 -9.95 1.64
C GLN A 262 12.43 -9.98 0.48
N GLY A 263 12.94 -10.19 -0.72
CA GLY A 263 12.10 -10.54 -1.85
C GLY A 263 11.44 -11.90 -1.68
N VAL A 264 10.19 -12.04 -2.14
CA VAL A 264 9.45 -13.30 -2.11
C VAL A 264 8.72 -13.49 -3.42
N VAL A 265 8.70 -14.72 -3.92
CA VAL A 265 7.84 -15.16 -5.01
C VAL A 265 6.87 -16.20 -4.50
N MET A 266 5.58 -16.03 -4.83
CA MET A 266 4.57 -17.05 -4.58
C MET A 266 3.80 -17.37 -5.85
N VAL A 267 3.52 -18.66 -6.03
CA VAL A 267 2.66 -19.19 -7.10
C VAL A 267 1.77 -20.26 -6.51
N TYR A 268 0.50 -20.27 -6.87
CA TYR A 268 -0.41 -21.31 -6.37
C TYR A 268 -1.39 -21.76 -7.45
N GLY A 269 -1.85 -23.00 -7.31
CA GLY A 269 -2.74 -23.65 -8.26
C GLY A 269 -2.99 -25.11 -7.96
N ASP A 270 -3.54 -25.83 -8.94
CA ASP A 270 -3.94 -27.23 -8.80
C ASP A 270 -2.97 -28.20 -9.52
N ASP A 271 -1.98 -27.69 -10.28
CA ASP A 271 -0.92 -28.49 -10.92
C ASP A 271 0.45 -28.22 -10.25
N LYS A 272 0.99 -29.26 -9.60
CA LYS A 272 2.25 -29.16 -8.86
C LYS A 272 3.43 -28.73 -9.72
N ALA A 273 3.56 -29.36 -10.89
CA ALA A 273 4.72 -29.14 -11.76
C ALA A 273 4.72 -27.70 -12.33
N GLN A 274 3.54 -27.19 -12.70
CA GLN A 274 3.40 -25.83 -13.23
C GLN A 274 3.60 -24.77 -12.13
N VAL A 275 3.05 -25.00 -10.94
CA VAL A 275 3.27 -24.13 -9.77
C VAL A 275 4.75 -24.04 -9.41
N GLU A 276 5.46 -25.20 -9.38
CA GLU A 276 6.90 -25.24 -9.10
C GLU A 276 7.71 -24.54 -10.19
N ALA A 277 7.44 -24.84 -11.46
CA ALA A 277 8.14 -24.25 -12.60
C ALA A 277 7.93 -22.72 -12.67
N GLY A 278 6.70 -22.26 -12.42
CA GLY A 278 6.38 -20.82 -12.37
C GLY A 278 7.12 -20.11 -11.26
N ALA A 279 7.15 -20.69 -10.06
CA ALA A 279 7.84 -20.12 -8.91
C ALA A 279 9.36 -20.03 -9.15
N LYS A 280 9.97 -21.09 -9.67
CA LYS A 280 11.41 -21.11 -10.06
C LYS A 280 11.71 -20.05 -11.12
N LYS A 281 10.88 -19.96 -12.17
CA LYS A 281 11.07 -19.00 -13.28
C LYS A 281 11.11 -17.56 -12.75
N LEU A 282 10.16 -17.17 -11.91
CA LEU A 282 10.07 -15.80 -11.38
C LEU A 282 11.19 -15.51 -10.37
N ALA A 283 11.45 -16.44 -9.44
CA ALA A 283 12.47 -16.25 -8.41
C ALA A 283 13.88 -16.16 -9.02
N GLN A 284 14.20 -17.04 -10.00
CA GLN A 284 15.48 -17.00 -10.69
C GLN A 284 15.66 -15.68 -11.45
N LYS A 285 14.61 -15.25 -12.19
CA LYS A 285 14.69 -13.97 -12.92
C LYS A 285 14.88 -12.79 -11.96
N PHE A 286 14.18 -12.77 -10.82
CA PHE A 286 14.33 -11.71 -9.83
C PHE A 286 15.79 -11.65 -9.31
N TRP A 287 16.36 -12.80 -8.97
CA TRP A 287 17.76 -12.89 -8.56
C TRP A 287 18.74 -12.43 -9.66
N ASP A 288 18.55 -12.90 -10.89
CA ASP A 288 19.45 -12.61 -12.01
C ASP A 288 19.56 -11.11 -12.31
N VAL A 289 18.46 -10.38 -12.17
CA VAL A 289 18.41 -8.95 -12.47
C VAL A 289 18.69 -8.03 -11.25
N ARG A 290 18.97 -8.59 -10.07
CA ARG A 290 19.11 -7.83 -8.80
C ARG A 290 20.07 -6.65 -8.87
N ARG A 291 21.13 -6.74 -9.67
CA ARG A 291 22.14 -5.67 -9.86
C ARG A 291 21.75 -4.60 -10.87
N GLN A 292 20.61 -4.77 -11.55
CA GLN A 292 20.15 -3.88 -12.62
C GLN A 292 19.08 -2.90 -12.15
N PHE A 293 18.51 -3.12 -10.97
CA PHE A 293 17.51 -2.20 -10.42
C PHE A 293 18.08 -0.80 -10.26
N THR A 294 17.32 0.21 -10.71
CA THR A 294 17.70 1.61 -10.69
C THR A 294 16.54 2.47 -10.28
N LEU A 295 16.82 3.69 -9.84
CA LEU A 295 15.82 4.72 -9.67
C LEU A 295 15.16 5.06 -11.03
N GLU A 296 13.91 5.47 -11.02
CA GLU A 296 13.14 5.82 -12.24
C GLU A 296 13.65 7.09 -12.92
N ALA A 297 14.25 7.99 -12.16
CA ALA A 297 14.95 9.19 -12.64
C ALA A 297 16.34 9.29 -12.00
N PRO A 298 17.26 10.13 -12.53
CA PRO A 298 18.58 10.27 -11.96
C PRO A 298 18.54 10.67 -10.49
N GLY A 299 19.22 9.89 -9.63
CA GLY A 299 19.34 10.14 -8.18
C GLY A 299 20.63 10.87 -7.84
N TYR A 300 20.54 11.97 -7.07
CA TYR A 300 21.69 12.76 -6.65
C TYR A 300 21.52 13.27 -5.20
N PRO A 301 22.62 13.70 -4.53
CA PRO A 301 22.52 14.51 -3.32
C PRO A 301 21.67 15.76 -3.56
N LEU A 302 20.97 16.24 -2.52
CA LEU A 302 20.02 17.35 -2.59
C LEU A 302 20.60 18.59 -3.29
N GLU A 303 21.82 19.00 -2.93
CA GLU A 303 22.48 20.20 -3.46
C GLU A 303 22.63 20.11 -4.99
N LYS A 304 23.01 18.93 -5.50
CA LYS A 304 23.11 18.69 -6.93
C LYS A 304 21.75 18.74 -7.63
N CYS A 305 20.69 18.21 -6.97
CA CYS A 305 19.33 18.32 -7.50
C CYS A 305 18.87 19.78 -7.62
N LEU A 306 19.13 20.57 -6.59
CA LEU A 306 18.81 22.01 -6.59
C LEU A 306 19.60 22.75 -7.67
N ASP A 307 20.91 22.51 -7.81
CA ASP A 307 21.74 23.12 -8.86
C ASP A 307 21.19 22.83 -10.26
N LEU A 308 20.82 21.58 -10.53
CA LEU A 308 20.25 21.17 -11.81
C LEU A 308 18.90 21.84 -12.09
N ALA A 309 18.03 21.92 -11.08
CA ALA A 309 16.71 22.53 -11.22
C ALA A 309 16.79 24.04 -11.40
N ILE A 310 17.66 24.73 -10.64
CA ILE A 310 17.88 26.17 -10.74
C ILE A 310 18.49 26.54 -12.10
N ALA A 311 19.42 25.73 -12.62
CA ALA A 311 20.03 25.97 -13.94
C ALA A 311 19.12 25.58 -15.12
N SER A 312 18.07 24.81 -14.90
CA SER A 312 17.19 24.27 -15.95
C SER A 312 16.26 25.35 -16.52
N ASN A 313 15.99 25.29 -17.83
CA ASN A 313 14.93 26.06 -18.48
C ASN A 313 13.64 25.23 -18.70
N LYS A 314 13.60 23.97 -18.27
CA LYS A 314 12.41 23.13 -18.33
C LYS A 314 11.51 23.41 -17.14
N LYS A 315 10.21 23.53 -17.37
CA LYS A 315 9.21 23.97 -16.38
C LYS A 315 7.92 23.13 -16.50
N PRO A 316 7.39 22.58 -15.42
CA PRO A 316 7.99 22.48 -14.07
C PRO A 316 9.09 21.41 -14.01
N PHE A 317 10.17 21.72 -13.29
CA PHE A 317 11.22 20.76 -12.97
C PHE A 317 10.89 20.11 -11.61
N PHE A 318 10.74 18.80 -11.57
CA PHE A 318 10.41 18.11 -10.33
C PHE A 318 11.65 17.63 -9.58
N ILE A 319 11.61 17.74 -8.25
CA ILE A 319 12.58 17.13 -7.33
C ILE A 319 11.81 16.25 -6.34
N SER A 320 12.10 14.95 -6.34
CA SER A 320 11.62 14.04 -5.30
C SER A 320 12.49 14.15 -4.05
N ASP A 321 11.90 14.50 -2.91
CA ASP A 321 12.50 14.42 -1.57
C ASP A 321 12.21 13.01 -1.03
N MET A 322 13.16 12.08 -1.25
CA MET A 322 12.89 10.65 -1.06
C MET A 322 12.95 10.18 0.39
N GLY A 323 13.83 10.76 1.22
CA GLY A 323 14.12 10.25 2.56
C GLY A 323 12.99 10.41 3.57
N ASP A 324 12.05 11.33 3.30
CA ASP A 324 10.87 11.56 4.15
C ASP A 324 9.56 11.43 3.36
N ASN A 325 9.45 10.36 2.58
CA ASN A 325 8.26 10.04 1.78
C ASN A 325 7.14 9.43 2.64
N PRO A 326 6.01 10.13 2.86
CA PRO A 326 4.87 9.57 3.62
C PRO A 326 4.23 8.35 2.94
N GLY A 327 4.35 8.23 1.62
CA GLY A 327 3.87 7.07 0.86
C GLY A 327 4.76 5.84 0.99
N GLY A 328 5.94 5.95 1.59
CA GLY A 328 6.84 4.83 1.89
C GLY A 328 7.03 4.61 3.40
N GLY A 329 6.17 5.21 4.24
CA GLY A 329 6.22 5.06 5.70
C GLY A 329 7.03 6.13 6.43
N GLY A 330 7.45 7.20 5.75
CA GLY A 330 8.04 8.40 6.37
C GLY A 330 6.99 9.28 7.05
N SER A 331 7.44 10.21 7.90
CA SER A 331 6.54 11.11 8.64
C SER A 331 5.96 12.24 7.79
N GLY A 332 6.69 12.66 6.78
CA GLY A 332 6.40 13.86 5.99
C GLY A 332 6.67 15.18 6.72
N GLU A 333 7.28 15.12 7.92
CA GLU A 333 7.52 16.31 8.74
C GLU A 333 9.00 16.64 8.95
N VAL A 334 9.91 15.80 8.43
CA VAL A 334 11.36 16.07 8.53
C VAL A 334 11.70 17.35 7.80
N THR A 335 12.40 18.24 8.52
CA THR A 335 12.74 19.59 8.04
C THR A 335 14.09 19.68 7.34
N TRP A 336 14.85 18.58 7.29
CA TRP A 336 16.22 18.55 6.75
C TRP A 336 16.34 19.15 5.35
N THR A 337 15.41 18.81 4.46
CA THR A 337 15.36 19.32 3.09
C THR A 337 14.94 20.79 3.07
N LEU A 338 13.86 21.15 3.78
CA LEU A 338 13.35 22.53 3.83
C LEU A 338 14.40 23.50 4.37
N ALA A 339 15.12 23.14 5.45
CA ALA A 339 16.16 23.94 6.04
C ALA A 339 17.31 24.28 5.05
N ARG A 340 17.59 23.39 4.10
CA ARG A 340 18.59 23.59 3.05
C ARG A 340 18.06 24.41 1.88
N VAL A 341 16.83 24.15 1.46
CA VAL A 341 16.15 24.94 0.42
C VAL A 341 16.05 26.41 0.84
N LEU A 342 15.68 26.68 2.09
CA LEU A 342 15.59 28.05 2.63
C LEU A 342 16.95 28.79 2.74
N LYS A 343 18.07 28.07 2.66
CA LYS A 343 19.43 28.68 2.68
C LYS A 343 20.00 28.94 1.29
N ARG A 344 19.29 28.53 0.21
CA ARG A 344 19.78 28.74 -1.17
C ARG A 344 19.69 30.22 -1.56
N PRO A 345 20.84 30.88 -1.82
CA PRO A 345 20.84 32.33 -2.15
C PRO A 345 20.01 32.66 -3.39
N GLU A 346 19.97 31.76 -4.37
CA GLU A 346 19.25 31.93 -5.65
C GLU A 346 17.71 31.97 -5.45
N LEU A 347 17.22 31.51 -4.31
CA LEU A 347 15.79 31.45 -3.98
C LEU A 347 15.37 32.52 -2.94
N GLN A 348 16.30 33.36 -2.47
CA GLN A 348 16.03 34.41 -1.47
C GLN A 348 15.40 35.68 -2.06
N SER A 349 15.50 35.89 -3.35
CA SER A 349 14.90 37.03 -4.05
C SER A 349 13.54 36.64 -4.64
N ALA A 350 12.58 37.57 -4.61
CA ALA A 350 11.28 37.38 -5.29
C ALA A 350 11.44 37.23 -6.82
N ASP A 351 12.55 37.71 -7.40
CA ASP A 351 12.87 37.54 -8.82
C ASP A 351 13.56 36.19 -9.13
N GLY A 352 13.78 35.35 -8.11
CA GLY A 352 14.33 34.00 -8.25
C GLY A 352 13.38 33.05 -8.97
N LYS A 353 13.89 31.85 -9.28
CA LYS A 353 13.03 30.77 -9.80
C LYS A 353 12.00 30.39 -8.77
N LYS A 354 10.73 30.34 -9.16
CA LYS A 354 9.62 29.95 -8.29
C LYS A 354 9.70 28.49 -7.92
N LEU A 355 9.87 28.20 -6.63
CA LEU A 355 9.90 26.85 -6.10
C LEU A 355 8.65 26.60 -5.25
N LEU A 356 7.86 25.59 -5.59
CA LEU A 356 6.78 25.06 -4.76
C LEU A 356 7.29 23.88 -3.92
N TYR A 357 7.25 24.02 -2.59
CA TYR A 357 7.58 22.95 -1.65
C TYR A 357 6.30 22.27 -1.14
N CYS A 358 6.07 21.03 -1.52
CA CYS A 358 4.92 20.20 -1.13
C CYS A 358 5.40 19.03 -0.26
N SER A 359 5.18 18.99 1.01
CA SER A 359 4.48 19.88 1.94
C SER A 359 5.14 19.74 3.32
N ILE A 360 4.70 20.46 4.34
CA ILE A 360 5.22 20.31 5.71
C ILE A 360 4.10 20.56 6.74
N PRO A 361 3.93 19.74 7.80
CA PRO A 361 3.03 20.06 8.91
C PRO A 361 3.45 21.33 9.65
N GLY A 362 2.49 22.05 10.23
CA GLY A 362 2.75 23.29 10.96
C GLY A 362 1.47 23.98 11.39
N ASP A 363 0.76 23.43 12.36
CA ASP A 363 -0.53 23.99 12.84
C ASP A 363 -0.37 25.41 13.38
N GLU A 364 0.72 25.70 14.12
CA GLU A 364 1.04 27.03 14.62
C GLU A 364 1.15 28.05 13.47
N MET A 365 1.86 27.68 12.39
CA MET A 365 2.04 28.54 11.22
C MET A 365 0.73 28.75 10.45
N VAL A 366 -0.13 27.73 10.36
CA VAL A 366 -1.47 27.87 9.75
C VAL A 366 -2.34 28.83 10.54
N GLU A 367 -2.32 28.76 11.87
CA GLU A 367 -3.06 29.68 12.73
C GLU A 367 -2.51 31.12 12.66
N ALA A 368 -1.18 31.30 12.59
CA ALA A 368 -0.58 32.59 12.35
C ALA A 368 -0.98 33.17 10.99
N ALA A 369 -0.97 32.36 9.94
CA ALA A 369 -1.43 32.75 8.60
C ALA A 369 -2.92 33.15 8.60
N ARG A 370 -3.75 32.43 9.33
CA ARG A 370 -5.18 32.75 9.44
C ARG A 370 -5.43 34.10 10.12
N LYS A 371 -4.67 34.39 11.17
CA LYS A 371 -4.74 35.69 11.84
C LYS A 371 -4.24 36.84 10.97
N ALA A 372 -3.20 36.61 10.18
CA ALA A 372 -2.63 37.63 9.28
C ALA A 372 -3.51 37.89 8.05
N GLY A 373 -4.24 36.88 7.56
CA GLY A 373 -5.00 36.94 6.32
C GLY A 373 -4.13 36.93 5.07
N VAL A 374 -4.73 36.68 3.91
CA VAL A 374 -4.04 36.70 2.61
C VAL A 374 -3.43 38.07 2.35
N GLY A 375 -2.17 38.10 1.92
CA GLY A 375 -1.33 39.31 1.75
C GLY A 375 -0.68 39.82 3.04
N GLY A 376 -1.10 39.28 4.22
CA GLY A 376 -0.48 39.58 5.51
C GLY A 376 0.82 38.83 5.73
N HIS A 377 1.58 39.23 6.75
CA HIS A 377 2.82 38.56 7.15
C HIS A 377 2.55 37.60 8.30
N ALA A 378 3.04 36.34 8.16
CA ALA A 378 2.93 35.31 9.20
C ALA A 378 4.29 34.70 9.49
N GLU A 379 4.46 34.21 10.72
CA GLU A 379 5.66 33.52 11.15
C GLU A 379 5.32 32.44 12.20
N GLY A 380 6.09 31.35 12.22
CA GLY A 380 5.88 30.24 13.12
C GLY A 380 6.77 29.05 12.80
N TYR A 381 6.79 28.07 13.71
CA TYR A 381 7.53 26.83 13.48
C TYR A 381 6.76 25.87 12.58
N VAL A 382 7.51 25.13 11.74
CA VAL A 382 7.00 24.07 10.87
C VAL A 382 7.85 22.81 10.95
N GLY A 383 7.23 21.66 10.80
CA GLY A 383 7.86 20.34 10.75
C GLY A 383 8.52 19.88 12.04
N ALA A 384 9.11 18.70 12.00
CA ALA A 384 9.91 18.09 13.06
C ALA A 384 9.27 18.09 14.45
N MET A 385 7.92 18.05 14.51
CA MET A 385 7.18 18.06 15.78
C MET A 385 7.24 16.71 16.50
N THR A 386 7.31 15.63 15.74
CA THR A 386 7.40 14.25 16.24
C THR A 386 8.70 13.56 15.83
N ASP A 387 9.32 13.96 14.71
CA ASP A 387 10.62 13.45 14.25
C ASP A 387 11.61 14.60 14.02
N ASN A 388 12.40 14.89 15.04
CA ASN A 388 13.48 15.89 15.03
C ASN A 388 14.88 15.24 14.94
N SER A 389 14.98 13.98 14.56
CA SER A 389 16.24 13.22 14.53
C SER A 389 17.25 13.75 13.54
N TYR A 390 16.79 14.42 12.49
CA TYR A 390 17.64 14.88 11.37
C TYR A 390 17.88 16.40 11.36
N GLU A 391 16.91 17.18 11.80
CA GLU A 391 16.94 18.63 11.90
C GLU A 391 15.83 19.12 12.84
N PRO A 392 16.00 20.20 13.62
CA PRO A 392 14.95 20.74 14.48
C PRO A 392 13.81 21.39 13.65
N PRO A 393 12.67 21.75 14.29
CA PRO A 393 11.64 22.56 13.64
C PRO A 393 12.22 23.81 13.00
N VAL A 394 11.74 24.16 11.81
CA VAL A 394 12.20 25.35 11.07
C VAL A 394 11.29 26.52 11.36
N TRP A 395 11.89 27.66 11.75
CA TRP A 395 11.18 28.93 11.81
C TRP A 395 10.94 29.46 10.39
N LEU A 396 9.67 29.56 10.02
CA LEU A 396 9.23 30.09 8.73
C LEU A 396 8.63 31.47 8.93
N SER A 397 8.99 32.43 8.07
CA SER A 397 8.47 33.79 8.10
C SER A 397 8.26 34.25 6.64
N GLY A 398 7.07 34.77 6.31
CA GLY A 398 6.74 35.12 4.95
C GLY A 398 5.36 35.72 4.74
N THR A 399 5.01 35.97 3.49
CA THR A 399 3.71 36.50 3.07
C THR A 399 2.71 35.34 2.91
N VAL A 400 1.51 35.51 3.43
CA VAL A 400 0.40 34.56 3.28
C VAL A 400 -0.18 34.67 1.87
N MET A 401 0.04 33.66 1.04
CA MET A 401 -0.50 33.60 -0.32
C MET A 401 -1.91 32.96 -0.32
N TYR A 402 -2.13 32.03 0.59
CA TYR A 402 -3.40 31.35 0.78
C TYR A 402 -3.53 30.84 2.21
N VAL A 403 -4.72 30.83 2.73
CA VAL A 403 -5.09 30.10 3.94
C VAL A 403 -6.50 29.53 3.77
N SER A 404 -6.69 28.28 4.10
CA SER A 404 -8.00 27.63 4.03
C SER A 404 -8.99 28.26 5.02
N PRO A 405 -10.27 28.43 4.63
CA PRO A 405 -11.31 28.88 5.55
C PRO A 405 -11.42 27.95 6.78
N VAL A 406 -11.82 28.53 7.91
CA VAL A 406 -12.16 27.71 9.08
C VAL A 406 -13.36 26.83 8.72
N GLN A 407 -13.19 25.51 8.78
CA GLN A 407 -14.32 24.61 8.57
C GLN A 407 -15.15 24.48 9.84
N ASP A 408 -16.46 24.53 9.68
CA ASP A 408 -17.40 24.11 10.71
C ASP A 408 -17.17 22.62 11.03
N GLN A 409 -16.75 22.33 12.26
CA GLN A 409 -16.44 20.97 12.72
C GLN A 409 -17.64 20.02 12.75
N THR A 410 -18.83 20.54 12.44
CA THR A 410 -20.10 19.80 12.44
C THR A 410 -20.38 19.01 11.15
N SER A 411 -19.58 19.19 10.08
CA SER A 411 -19.76 18.41 8.85
C SER A 411 -19.14 17.03 8.98
N ASP A 412 -19.96 16.00 8.87
CA ASP A 412 -19.61 14.56 8.99
C ASP A 412 -18.77 14.03 7.81
N ASN A 413 -18.26 14.90 6.94
CA ASN A 413 -17.54 14.52 5.74
C ASN A 413 -16.03 14.46 5.98
N SER A 414 -15.53 13.28 6.40
CA SER A 414 -14.11 13.04 6.71
C SER A 414 -13.15 13.31 5.54
N GLN A 415 -13.62 13.29 4.31
CA GLN A 415 -12.82 13.65 3.12
C GLN A 415 -12.59 15.16 3.02
N TYR A 416 -13.52 15.99 3.48
CA TYR A 416 -13.35 17.44 3.54
C TYR A 416 -12.43 17.88 4.68
N ARG A 417 -12.39 17.16 5.81
CA ARG A 417 -11.47 17.49 6.93
C ARG A 417 -10.00 17.43 6.57
N ARG A 418 -9.59 16.59 5.62
CA ARG A 418 -8.19 16.51 5.13
C ARG A 418 -7.84 17.60 4.12
N ARG A 419 -8.82 18.32 3.58
CA ARG A 419 -8.62 19.33 2.54
C ARG A 419 -8.45 20.74 3.06
N SER A 420 -8.61 21.01 4.35
CA SER A 420 -9.03 22.34 4.77
C SER A 420 -8.21 23.01 5.86
N ASN A 421 -7.06 22.49 6.25
CA ASN A 421 -6.22 23.17 7.23
C ASN A 421 -4.82 23.43 6.68
N ILE A 422 -4.74 24.10 5.51
CA ILE A 422 -3.46 24.47 4.91
C ILE A 422 -3.31 25.97 4.77
N ALA A 423 -2.07 26.42 4.80
CA ALA A 423 -1.68 27.75 4.33
C ALA A 423 -0.56 27.62 3.29
N ILE A 424 -0.42 28.60 2.41
CA ILE A 424 0.72 28.72 1.50
C ILE A 424 1.46 29.99 1.86
N ILE A 425 2.74 29.86 2.19
CA ILE A 425 3.60 30.92 2.64
C ILE A 425 4.67 31.17 1.58
N GLU A 426 4.81 32.41 1.16
CA GLU A 426 5.86 32.86 0.26
C GLU A 426 7.01 33.48 1.05
N THR A 427 8.23 32.98 0.81
CA THR A 427 9.47 33.57 1.32
C THR A 427 10.52 33.56 0.23
N GLY A 428 11.01 34.76 -0.18
CA GLY A 428 11.79 34.87 -1.40
C GLY A 428 10.99 34.44 -2.63
N SER A 429 11.48 33.46 -3.39
CA SER A 429 10.76 32.83 -4.50
C SER A 429 10.20 31.42 -4.14
N ILE A 430 10.18 31.06 -2.85
CA ILE A 430 9.75 29.77 -2.36
C ILE A 430 8.31 29.87 -1.86
N TYR A 431 7.43 29.00 -2.37
CA TYR A 431 6.03 28.82 -1.96
C TYR A 431 5.94 27.52 -1.17
N ILE A 432 5.60 27.59 0.11
CA ILE A 432 5.60 26.44 1.02
C ILE A 432 4.18 26.11 1.42
N VAL A 433 3.74 24.88 1.12
CA VAL A 433 2.44 24.36 1.58
C VAL A 433 2.61 23.86 3.01
N VAL A 434 1.95 24.52 3.96
CA VAL A 434 2.01 24.24 5.40
C VAL A 434 0.69 23.62 5.88
N GLY A 435 0.74 22.80 6.92
CA GLY A 435 -0.43 22.22 7.59
C GLY A 435 -0.80 20.80 7.13
N THR A 436 0.00 20.20 6.26
CA THR A 436 -0.22 18.83 5.81
C THR A 436 1.10 18.10 5.55
N SER A 437 1.11 16.79 5.76
CA SER A 437 2.20 15.90 5.29
C SER A 437 1.86 15.22 3.96
N SER A 438 0.75 15.56 3.32
CA SER A 438 0.37 14.96 2.03
C SER A 438 1.37 15.31 0.95
N PRO A 439 1.98 14.34 0.26
CA PRO A 439 2.89 14.61 -0.86
C PRO A 439 2.15 15.13 -2.11
N THR A 440 0.83 15.06 -2.10
CA THR A 440 -0.06 15.57 -3.15
C THR A 440 -1.14 16.47 -2.53
N PRO A 441 -0.77 17.65 -1.98
CA PRO A 441 -1.75 18.54 -1.40
C PRO A 441 -2.76 19.00 -2.45
N ASN A 442 -4.01 19.20 -2.04
CA ASN A 442 -5.01 19.78 -2.93
C ASN A 442 -4.77 21.30 -3.05
N LEU A 443 -4.35 21.74 -4.21
CA LEU A 443 -4.07 23.15 -4.52
C LEU A 443 -5.20 23.84 -5.30
N GLU A 444 -6.32 23.15 -5.54
CA GLU A 444 -7.46 23.75 -6.23
C GLU A 444 -8.03 24.92 -5.42
N GLY A 445 -8.21 26.05 -6.09
CA GLY A 445 -8.73 27.29 -5.46
C GLY A 445 -7.71 28.08 -4.62
N THR A 446 -6.45 27.64 -4.55
CA THR A 446 -5.39 28.35 -3.80
C THR A 446 -4.74 29.47 -4.59
N GLY A 447 -4.96 29.55 -5.91
CA GLY A 447 -4.25 30.46 -6.82
C GLY A 447 -2.84 30.01 -7.19
N ILE A 448 -2.39 28.85 -6.68
CA ILE A 448 -1.08 28.27 -7.00
C ILE A 448 -1.27 27.09 -7.95
N ASP A 449 -0.73 27.21 -9.16
CA ASP A 449 -0.69 26.12 -10.13
C ASP A 449 0.75 25.57 -10.21
N PRO A 450 0.97 24.29 -9.89
CA PRO A 450 2.29 23.68 -9.99
C PRO A 450 2.91 23.74 -11.40
N ARG A 451 2.08 23.84 -12.45
CA ARG A 451 2.55 23.98 -13.84
C ARG A 451 3.20 25.35 -14.12
N GLU A 452 2.87 26.35 -13.30
CA GLU A 452 3.43 27.69 -13.39
C GLU A 452 4.70 27.88 -12.56
N MET A 453 5.07 26.87 -11.75
CA MET A 453 6.30 26.89 -10.96
C MET A 453 7.49 26.44 -11.80
N ASP A 454 8.66 27.05 -11.58
CA ASP A 454 9.89 26.59 -12.22
C ASP A 454 10.36 25.26 -11.63
N ILE A 455 10.21 25.11 -10.30
CA ILE A 455 10.62 23.92 -9.55
C ILE A 455 9.44 23.48 -8.68
N VAL A 456 9.17 22.16 -8.67
CA VAL A 456 8.20 21.55 -7.74
C VAL A 456 8.93 20.46 -6.95
N MET A 457 9.00 20.63 -5.65
CA MET A 457 9.61 19.67 -4.74
C MET A 457 8.53 18.93 -3.97
N VAL A 458 8.56 17.59 -4.03
CA VAL A 458 7.54 16.71 -3.42
C VAL A 458 8.20 15.64 -2.55
N LYS A 459 7.62 15.37 -1.37
CA LYS A 459 8.05 14.28 -0.48
C LYS A 459 7.53 12.94 -1.00
N GLN A 460 8.13 12.48 -2.09
CA GLN A 460 7.83 11.21 -2.74
C GLN A 460 9.13 10.55 -3.19
N GLY A 461 9.08 9.23 -3.34
CA GLY A 461 10.09 8.50 -4.08
C GLY A 461 9.85 8.68 -5.59
N TYR A 462 9.26 7.69 -6.25
CA TYR A 462 8.77 7.88 -7.62
C TYR A 462 7.52 8.78 -7.64
N LEU A 463 7.34 9.52 -8.73
CA LEU A 463 6.18 10.40 -8.88
C LEU A 463 4.90 9.60 -9.16
N VAL A 464 3.83 9.87 -8.41
CA VAL A 464 2.48 9.40 -8.78
C VAL A 464 2.03 10.03 -10.09
N ASN A 465 1.06 9.42 -10.77
CA ASN A 465 0.63 9.83 -12.11
C ASN A 465 0.30 11.32 -12.24
N GLN A 466 -0.29 11.92 -11.20
CA GLN A 466 -0.61 13.34 -11.19
C GLN A 466 0.62 14.22 -11.45
N TRP A 467 1.72 13.96 -10.74
CA TRP A 467 2.99 14.70 -10.88
C TRP A 467 3.79 14.22 -12.08
N TYR A 468 3.81 12.90 -12.31
CA TYR A 468 4.54 12.31 -13.43
C TYR A 468 4.10 12.85 -14.78
N ASN A 469 2.79 13.04 -15.00
CA ASN A 469 2.25 13.57 -16.25
C ASN A 469 2.44 15.10 -16.40
N MET A 470 2.77 15.79 -15.32
CA MET A 470 2.95 17.23 -15.30
C MET A 470 4.40 17.65 -15.53
N LYS A 471 5.36 16.80 -15.15
CA LYS A 471 6.80 17.15 -15.18
C LYS A 471 7.32 17.42 -16.58
N ALA A 472 8.11 18.49 -16.73
CA ALA A 472 8.93 18.70 -17.93
C ALA A 472 10.33 18.06 -17.78
N ASP A 473 10.83 17.95 -16.53
CA ASP A 473 12.04 17.21 -16.16
C ASP A 473 11.94 16.76 -14.70
N TRP A 474 12.83 15.84 -14.26
CA TRP A 474 12.75 15.25 -12.94
C TRP A 474 14.08 14.65 -12.48
N VAL A 475 14.40 14.88 -11.20
CA VAL A 475 15.49 14.21 -10.48
C VAL A 475 15.01 13.73 -9.11
N MET A 476 15.71 12.73 -8.56
CA MET A 476 15.40 12.13 -7.28
C MET A 476 16.50 12.50 -6.27
N ALA A 477 16.13 13.26 -5.23
CA ALA A 477 17.07 13.72 -4.21
C ALA A 477 17.24 12.65 -3.12
N LEU A 478 18.47 12.19 -2.93
CA LEU A 478 18.88 11.30 -1.84
C LEU A 478 18.97 12.14 -0.55
N THR A 479 17.85 12.29 0.12
CA THR A 479 17.67 13.10 1.32
C THR A 479 17.61 12.24 2.57
N ARG A 480 17.71 12.87 3.74
CA ARG A 480 17.63 12.19 5.03
C ARG A 480 16.20 12.12 5.53
N GLY A 481 15.87 11.03 6.20
CA GLY A 481 14.56 10.81 6.82
C GLY A 481 14.35 9.36 7.23
N GLY A 482 13.15 9.05 7.72
CA GLY A 482 12.81 7.72 8.21
C GLY A 482 12.80 6.62 7.14
N VAL A 483 12.80 7.00 5.85
CA VAL A 483 12.83 6.10 4.69
C VAL A 483 14.02 6.43 3.76
N ASP A 484 15.18 6.62 4.38
CA ASP A 484 16.45 6.89 3.70
C ASP A 484 16.79 5.82 2.66
N GLN A 485 17.34 6.22 1.53
CA GLN A 485 17.68 5.34 0.42
C GLN A 485 19.14 4.82 0.46
N ASP A 486 19.92 5.25 1.44
CA ASP A 486 21.29 4.81 1.65
C ASP A 486 21.33 3.51 2.47
N PHE A 487 20.88 2.41 1.88
CA PHE A 487 20.68 1.12 2.54
C PHE A 487 21.94 0.59 3.22
N GLN A 488 23.13 0.89 2.68
CA GLN A 488 24.40 0.41 3.25
C GLN A 488 24.72 1.07 4.59
N ASN A 489 24.19 2.26 4.85
CA ASN A 489 24.40 3.00 6.09
C ASN A 489 23.18 2.94 7.03
N ILE A 490 22.10 2.25 6.66
CA ILE A 490 21.00 1.96 7.58
C ILE A 490 21.46 0.93 8.64
N PRO A 491 21.24 1.18 9.94
CA PRO A 491 21.76 0.34 11.02
C PRO A 491 20.88 -0.90 11.25
N TYR A 492 20.76 -1.77 10.25
CA TYR A 492 20.03 -3.03 10.36
C TYR A 492 20.61 -3.94 11.45
N LYS A 493 19.73 -4.59 12.21
CA LYS A 493 20.09 -5.52 13.30
C LYS A 493 19.46 -6.90 13.17
N ASN A 494 18.28 -6.97 12.54
CA ASN A 494 17.40 -8.14 12.59
C ASN A 494 17.20 -8.85 11.25
N ILE A 495 17.58 -8.23 10.13
CA ILE A 495 17.46 -8.86 8.80
C ILE A 495 18.33 -10.12 8.70
N ILE A 496 17.89 -11.08 7.89
CA ILE A 496 18.67 -12.29 7.60
C ILE A 496 19.80 -11.95 6.64
N ARG A 497 21.04 -12.35 6.99
CA ARG A 497 22.21 -12.19 6.13
C ARG A 497 22.72 -13.58 5.65
N PRO A 498 23.34 -13.69 4.45
CA PRO A 498 23.67 -12.59 3.53
C PRO A 498 22.47 -12.10 2.74
N MET A 499 22.47 -10.81 2.39
CA MET A 499 21.38 -10.12 1.71
C MET A 499 21.94 -9.10 0.69
N PHE A 500 21.56 -9.19 -0.58
CA PHE A 500 21.90 -8.17 -1.57
C PHE A 500 21.01 -6.91 -1.36
N PRO A 501 21.54 -5.67 -1.44
CA PRO A 501 22.91 -5.27 -1.79
C PRO A 501 23.87 -5.12 -0.59
N LEU A 502 23.46 -5.45 0.63
CA LEU A 502 24.28 -5.29 1.83
C LEU A 502 25.52 -6.22 1.82
N ASP A 503 25.39 -7.38 1.18
CA ASP A 503 26.46 -8.34 0.92
C ASP A 503 26.65 -8.50 -0.58
N PRO A 504 27.32 -7.55 -1.27
CA PRO A 504 27.35 -7.52 -2.73
C PRO A 504 28.07 -8.71 -3.36
N ASP A 505 29.01 -9.33 -2.63
CA ASP A 505 29.83 -10.47 -3.07
C ASP A 505 29.31 -11.81 -2.53
N MET A 506 28.07 -11.85 -2.02
CA MET A 506 27.46 -13.09 -1.57
C MET A 506 27.38 -14.13 -2.69
N PRO A 507 27.54 -15.43 -2.38
CA PRO A 507 27.35 -16.49 -3.36
C PRO A 507 25.91 -16.53 -3.85
N ASP A 508 25.69 -17.11 -5.05
CA ASP A 508 24.34 -17.33 -5.53
C ASP A 508 23.57 -18.26 -4.55
N PRO A 509 22.38 -17.85 -4.08
CA PRO A 509 21.61 -18.64 -3.14
C PRO A 509 20.93 -19.84 -3.82
N GLU A 510 20.64 -20.86 -3.06
CA GLU A 510 19.68 -21.87 -3.47
C GLU A 510 18.27 -21.29 -3.35
N LEU A 511 17.63 -21.01 -4.51
CA LEU A 511 16.24 -20.54 -4.57
C LEU A 511 15.27 -21.71 -4.43
N ASN A 512 15.18 -22.24 -3.22
CA ASN A 512 14.37 -23.41 -2.91
C ASN A 512 12.87 -23.11 -2.98
N VAL A 513 12.15 -23.87 -3.79
CA VAL A 513 10.69 -23.84 -3.82
C VAL A 513 10.17 -24.63 -2.64
N ILE A 514 9.55 -23.95 -1.69
CA ILE A 514 8.93 -24.56 -0.52
C ILE A 514 7.42 -24.61 -0.74
N PHE A 515 6.86 -25.82 -0.77
CA PHE A 515 5.41 -25.96 -0.80
C PHE A 515 4.84 -25.71 0.59
N VAL A 516 4.05 -24.65 0.69
CA VAL A 516 3.41 -24.25 1.94
C VAL A 516 2.31 -25.26 2.28
N PRO A 517 2.35 -25.92 3.45
CA PRO A 517 1.32 -26.86 3.84
C PRO A 517 -0.03 -26.15 4.01
N SER A 518 -1.12 -26.86 3.82
CA SER A 518 -2.44 -26.31 4.17
C SER A 518 -2.55 -26.12 5.69
N ALA A 519 -3.25 -25.09 6.14
CA ALA A 519 -3.49 -24.85 7.57
C ALA A 519 -4.11 -26.08 8.28
N LYS A 520 -4.85 -26.91 7.55
CA LYS A 520 -5.45 -28.15 8.06
C LYS A 520 -4.42 -29.16 8.61
N HIS A 521 -3.18 -29.18 8.07
CA HIS A 521 -2.13 -30.07 8.56
C HIS A 521 -1.42 -29.56 9.82
N LEU A 522 -1.52 -28.27 10.11
CA LEU A 522 -0.79 -27.63 11.22
C LEU A 522 -1.63 -27.53 12.50
N TYR A 523 -2.93 -27.32 12.35
CA TYR A 523 -3.85 -27.12 13.46
C TYR A 523 -4.79 -28.32 13.68
N GLY A 524 -4.64 -29.38 12.89
CA GLY A 524 -5.42 -30.61 12.98
C GLY A 524 -4.85 -31.58 14.02
N ARG A 525 -4.63 -31.10 15.27
CA ARG A 525 -4.35 -31.94 16.42
C ARG A 525 -5.54 -31.96 17.36
#